data_23724e820b690559c0c82c770859e422
#
_entry.id   23724e820b690559c0c82c770859e422
#
_cell.length_a   1.000
_cell.length_b   1.000
_cell.length_c   1.000
_cell.angle_alpha   90.00
_cell.angle_beta   90.00
_cell.angle_gamma   90.00
#
_symmetry.space_group_name_H-M   'P 1'
#
loop_
_entity.id
_entity.type
_entity.pdbx_description
1 polymer ?
#
loop_
_entity_poly.entity_id
_entity_poly.type
_entity_poly.pdbx_seq_one_letter_code
_entity_poly.pdbx_strand_id
1 'polypeptide(L)'
;PLWSRGLGDVYKRQIQRLAQFQIKITNHNNYLGIAWEVLNPALQIMVYWLVFGLGIRSNAPIHGIPFVFWLLVGISMWFFINQGVLEGTKSISQKFNQVAKMNFPLSIIPTYIVTSRFYGHLGLLAIIIIACMFNGIIPSIHIVQLLIYVPFAYLLTSSVALLTSTLGILIRDTQMIMPVSYTHLRAHETR
;
A
#
# COMPACT_ATOMS: atom_id res chain seq x y z
N PRO A 1 -26.42 -1.70 -22.10
CA PRO A 1 -25.95 -2.28 -23.35
C PRO A 1 -24.75 -3.20 -23.11
N LEU A 2 -24.72 -4.31 -23.82
CA LEU A 2 -23.70 -5.38 -23.65
C LEU A 2 -22.26 -4.87 -23.89
N TRP A 3 -22.08 -3.86 -24.70
CA TRP A 3 -20.76 -3.25 -24.99
C TRP A 3 -20.18 -2.49 -23.80
N SER A 4 -20.99 -1.86 -22.96
CA SER A 4 -20.50 -1.14 -21.76
C SER A 4 -20.00 -2.09 -20.67
N ARG A 5 -20.62 -3.27 -20.54
CA ARG A 5 -20.13 -4.33 -19.64
C ARG A 5 -18.80 -4.91 -20.13
N GLY A 6 -18.66 -5.10 -21.44
CA GLY A 6 -17.41 -5.57 -22.03
C GLY A 6 -16.23 -4.62 -21.84
N LEU A 7 -16.44 -3.30 -21.98
CA LEU A 7 -15.40 -2.29 -21.75
C LEU A 7 -14.93 -2.29 -20.30
N GLY A 8 -15.83 -2.34 -19.32
CA GLY A 8 -15.47 -2.39 -17.91
C GLY A 8 -14.62 -3.61 -17.55
N ASP A 9 -14.95 -4.77 -18.11
CA ASP A 9 -14.18 -6.00 -17.91
C ASP A 9 -12.80 -5.95 -18.58
N VAL A 10 -12.69 -5.32 -19.74
CA VAL A 10 -11.40 -5.10 -20.42
C VAL A 10 -10.49 -4.20 -19.57
N TYR A 11 -11.02 -3.07 -19.07
CA TYR A 11 -10.28 -2.18 -18.19
C TYR A 11 -9.81 -2.88 -16.91
N LYS A 12 -10.68 -3.64 -16.26
CA LYS A 12 -10.36 -4.40 -15.05
C LYS A 12 -9.22 -5.39 -15.29
N ARG A 13 -9.32 -6.19 -16.36
CA ARG A 13 -8.27 -7.14 -16.75
C ARG A 13 -6.97 -6.44 -17.10
N GLN A 14 -7.02 -5.30 -17.76
CA GLN A 14 -5.86 -4.50 -18.11
C GLN A 14 -5.14 -3.99 -16.85
N ILE A 15 -5.88 -3.43 -15.88
CA ILE A 15 -5.33 -2.97 -14.60
C ILE A 15 -4.66 -4.12 -13.86
N GLN A 16 -5.30 -5.28 -13.77
CA GLN A 16 -4.75 -6.45 -13.09
C GLN A 16 -3.44 -6.93 -13.75
N ARG A 17 -3.41 -7.05 -15.07
CA ARG A 17 -2.21 -7.46 -15.81
C ARG A 17 -1.07 -6.47 -15.65
N LEU A 18 -1.36 -5.17 -15.74
CA LEU A 18 -0.36 -4.12 -15.56
C LEU A 18 0.17 -4.09 -14.12
N ALA A 19 -0.69 -4.29 -13.12
CA ALA A 19 -0.28 -4.37 -11.71
C ALA A 19 0.67 -5.56 -11.47
N GLN A 20 0.33 -6.75 -11.98
CA GLN A 20 1.20 -7.92 -11.88
C GLN A 20 2.54 -7.71 -12.61
N PHE A 21 2.51 -7.08 -13.77
CA PHE A 21 3.71 -6.74 -14.53
C PHE A 21 4.57 -5.72 -13.79
N GLN A 22 3.95 -4.71 -13.15
CA GLN A 22 4.64 -3.72 -12.33
C GLN A 22 5.40 -4.39 -11.18
N ILE A 23 4.78 -5.33 -10.46
CA ILE A 23 5.44 -6.08 -9.38
C ILE A 23 6.68 -6.82 -9.90
N LYS A 24 6.56 -7.47 -11.07
CA LYS A 24 7.67 -8.19 -11.69
C LYS A 24 8.81 -7.26 -12.08
N ILE A 25 8.51 -6.11 -12.70
CA ILE A 25 9.53 -5.12 -13.11
C ILE A 25 10.24 -4.54 -11.90
N THR A 26 9.48 -4.11 -10.89
CA THR A 26 10.05 -3.47 -9.69
C THR A 26 11.05 -4.40 -9.00
N ASN A 27 10.82 -5.70 -9.05
CA ASN A 27 11.61 -6.70 -8.33
C ASN A 27 12.52 -7.53 -9.24
N HIS A 28 12.58 -7.24 -10.56
CA HIS A 28 13.31 -8.04 -11.53
C HIS A 28 14.82 -8.13 -11.25
N ASN A 29 15.42 -7.04 -10.77
CA ASN A 29 16.86 -6.98 -10.51
C ASN A 29 17.26 -7.43 -9.09
N ASN A 30 16.30 -7.83 -8.27
CA ASN A 30 16.54 -8.23 -6.90
C ASN A 30 16.63 -9.76 -6.79
N TYR A 31 17.63 -10.28 -6.08
CA TYR A 31 17.82 -11.73 -5.87
C TYR A 31 16.60 -12.42 -5.25
N LEU A 32 15.89 -11.76 -4.33
CA LEU A 32 14.70 -12.29 -3.67
C LEU A 32 13.40 -12.00 -4.45
N GLY A 33 13.48 -11.27 -5.58
CA GLY A 33 12.33 -10.98 -6.43
C GLY A 33 11.15 -10.39 -5.66
N ILE A 34 9.97 -10.97 -5.86
CA ILE A 34 8.70 -10.51 -5.26
C ILE A 34 8.70 -10.57 -3.71
N ALA A 35 9.55 -11.41 -3.11
CA ALA A 35 9.63 -11.50 -1.65
C ALA A 35 9.97 -10.15 -1.00
N TRP A 36 10.64 -9.24 -1.70
CA TRP A 36 10.93 -7.88 -1.22
C TRP A 36 9.67 -7.04 -0.95
N GLU A 37 8.56 -7.31 -1.62
CA GLU A 37 7.28 -6.60 -1.36
C GLU A 37 6.77 -6.83 0.07
N VAL A 38 7.12 -7.98 0.65
CA VAL A 38 6.75 -8.33 2.02
C VAL A 38 7.91 -8.08 2.99
N LEU A 39 9.14 -8.37 2.56
CA LEU A 39 10.32 -8.27 3.41
C LEU A 39 10.61 -6.82 3.84
N ASN A 40 10.47 -5.85 2.92
CA ASN A 40 10.68 -4.43 3.25
C ASN A 40 9.73 -3.93 4.36
N PRO A 41 8.40 -4.08 4.25
CA PRO A 41 7.50 -3.73 5.34
C PRO A 41 7.80 -4.52 6.63
N ALA A 42 8.12 -5.82 6.51
CA ALA A 42 8.42 -6.65 7.67
C ALA A 42 9.67 -6.15 8.44
N LEU A 43 10.75 -5.78 7.73
CA LEU A 43 11.94 -5.19 8.33
C LEU A 43 11.63 -3.85 9.01
N GLN A 44 10.83 -3.00 8.38
CA GLN A 44 10.40 -1.73 8.98
C GLN A 44 9.60 -1.96 10.26
N ILE A 45 8.67 -2.91 10.24
CA ILE A 45 7.88 -3.28 11.41
C ILE A 45 8.80 -3.82 12.52
N MET A 46 9.80 -4.64 12.18
CA MET A 46 10.77 -5.16 13.14
C MET A 46 11.53 -4.03 13.85
N VAL A 47 11.93 -2.97 13.10
CA VAL A 47 12.58 -1.79 13.69
C VAL A 47 11.61 -1.06 14.63
N TYR A 48 10.36 -0.86 14.24
CA TYR A 48 9.36 -0.23 15.12
C TYR A 48 9.10 -1.08 16.37
N TRP A 49 9.02 -2.39 16.23
CA TRP A 49 8.86 -3.28 17.37
C TRP A 49 10.06 -3.21 18.33
N LEU A 50 11.30 -3.18 17.82
CA LEU A 50 12.50 -3.01 18.63
C LEU A 50 12.44 -1.70 19.42
N VAL A 51 12.12 -0.59 18.77
CA VAL A 51 12.10 0.74 19.41
C VAL A 51 10.96 0.85 20.42
N PHE A 52 9.74 0.50 20.03
CA PHE A 52 8.54 0.71 20.87
C PHE A 52 8.26 -0.45 21.82
N GLY A 53 8.55 -1.68 21.39
CA GLY A 53 8.31 -2.88 22.20
C GLY A 53 9.35 -3.11 23.31
N LEU A 54 10.63 -2.86 22.99
CA LEU A 54 11.72 -3.07 23.96
C LEU A 54 12.18 -1.76 24.61
N GLY A 55 12.09 -0.61 23.90
CA GLY A 55 12.66 0.64 24.37
C GLY A 55 11.72 1.49 25.21
N ILE A 56 10.49 1.70 24.77
CA ILE A 56 9.59 2.73 25.35
C ILE A 56 8.47 2.10 26.18
N ARG A 57 7.97 0.94 25.78
CA ARG A 57 6.83 0.30 26.43
C ARG A 57 7.23 -1.11 26.88
N SER A 58 7.05 -1.39 28.19
CA SER A 58 7.09 -2.77 28.64
C SER A 58 6.08 -3.58 27.82
N ASN A 59 6.43 -4.77 27.36
CA ASN A 59 5.62 -5.67 26.53
C ASN A 59 4.29 -6.10 27.22
N ALA A 60 3.65 -5.18 27.98
CA ALA A 60 2.39 -5.44 28.64
C ALA A 60 1.31 -5.74 27.58
N PRO A 61 0.67 -6.91 27.66
CA PRO A 61 -0.38 -7.28 26.72
C PRO A 61 -1.57 -6.31 26.84
N ILE A 62 -2.11 -5.89 25.72
CA ILE A 62 -3.33 -5.08 25.64
C ILE A 62 -4.49 -6.06 25.42
N HIS A 63 -5.40 -6.14 26.40
CA HIS A 63 -6.52 -7.11 26.39
C HIS A 63 -6.06 -8.57 26.12
N GLY A 64 -4.92 -8.97 26.67
CA GLY A 64 -4.38 -10.31 26.50
C GLY A 64 -3.64 -10.56 25.18
N ILE A 65 -3.57 -9.57 24.29
CA ILE A 65 -2.87 -9.66 23.00
C ILE A 65 -1.52 -8.93 23.12
N PRO A 66 -0.39 -9.55 22.74
CA PRO A 66 0.92 -8.91 22.75
C PRO A 66 0.92 -7.62 21.92
N PHE A 67 1.56 -6.58 22.40
CA PHE A 67 1.62 -5.26 21.75
C PHE A 67 2.09 -5.31 20.31
N VAL A 68 2.98 -6.25 19.98
CA VAL A 68 3.51 -6.40 18.62
C VAL A 68 2.41 -6.64 17.58
N PHE A 69 1.37 -7.41 17.89
CA PHE A 69 0.29 -7.68 16.94
C PHE A 69 -0.58 -6.45 16.67
N TRP A 70 -0.81 -5.62 17.68
CA TRP A 70 -1.46 -4.32 17.53
C TRP A 70 -0.66 -3.40 16.60
N LEU A 71 0.65 -3.35 16.82
CA LEU A 71 1.56 -2.56 16.02
C LEU A 71 1.59 -3.05 14.56
N LEU A 72 1.68 -4.36 14.35
CA LEU A 72 1.70 -5.01 13.04
C LEU A 72 0.49 -4.62 12.17
N VAL A 73 -0.71 -4.74 12.73
CA VAL A 73 -1.95 -4.45 12.01
C VAL A 73 -2.03 -2.97 11.65
N GLY A 74 -1.78 -2.08 12.61
CA GLY A 74 -1.85 -0.63 12.38
C GLY A 74 -0.82 -0.13 11.37
N ILE A 75 0.44 -0.53 11.53
CA ILE A 75 1.53 -0.09 10.65
C ILE A 75 1.41 -0.69 9.24
N SER A 76 0.92 -1.92 9.09
CA SER A 76 0.76 -2.52 7.77
C SER A 76 -0.20 -1.72 6.88
N MET A 77 -1.31 -1.25 7.44
CA MET A 77 -2.27 -0.39 6.74
C MET A 77 -1.66 0.97 6.40
N TRP A 78 -0.93 1.56 7.35
CA TRP A 78 -0.23 2.83 7.12
C TRP A 78 0.78 2.73 5.97
N PHE A 79 1.58 1.67 5.90
CA PHE A 79 2.54 1.48 4.82
C PHE A 79 1.87 1.34 3.46
N PHE A 80 0.76 0.61 3.39
CA PHE A 80 0.00 0.49 2.15
C PHE A 80 -0.49 1.86 1.65
N ILE A 81 -1.15 2.63 2.51
CA ILE A 81 -1.70 3.95 2.14
C ILE A 81 -0.56 4.89 1.75
N ASN A 82 0.48 4.98 2.57
CA ASN A 82 1.62 5.86 2.34
C ASN A 82 2.33 5.56 1.00
N GLN A 83 2.69 4.30 0.77
CA GLN A 83 3.36 3.89 -0.47
C GLN A 83 2.45 4.05 -1.68
N GLY A 84 1.17 3.66 -1.56
CA GLY A 84 0.19 3.78 -2.63
C GLY A 84 -0.02 5.23 -3.08
N VAL A 85 -0.14 6.15 -2.13
CA VAL A 85 -0.29 7.58 -2.44
C VAL A 85 1.00 8.16 -3.02
N LEU A 86 2.16 7.92 -2.40
CA LEU A 86 3.45 8.47 -2.87
C LEU A 86 3.79 8.02 -4.29
N GLU A 87 3.68 6.74 -4.57
CA GLU A 87 3.99 6.19 -5.88
C GLU A 87 2.91 6.55 -6.91
N GLY A 88 1.65 6.53 -6.50
CA GLY A 88 0.53 6.96 -7.32
C GLY A 88 0.69 8.41 -7.77
N THR A 89 1.07 9.32 -6.87
CA THR A 89 1.30 10.74 -7.19
C THR A 89 2.38 10.93 -8.25
N LYS A 90 3.49 10.20 -8.15
CA LYS A 90 4.62 10.30 -9.08
C LYS A 90 4.41 9.54 -10.40
N SER A 91 3.40 8.68 -10.43
CA SER A 91 3.23 7.66 -11.47
C SER A 91 3.08 8.22 -12.88
N ILE A 92 2.24 9.24 -13.06
CA ILE A 92 1.97 9.81 -14.39
C ILE A 92 3.20 10.57 -14.88
N SER A 93 3.82 11.39 -14.05
CA SER A 93 4.98 12.19 -14.44
C SER A 93 6.19 11.32 -14.82
N GLN A 94 6.42 10.22 -14.10
CA GLN A 94 7.52 9.29 -14.42
C GLN A 94 7.30 8.55 -15.74
N LYS A 95 6.04 8.27 -16.09
CA LYS A 95 5.69 7.51 -17.29
C LYS A 95 5.20 8.39 -18.45
N PHE A 96 5.12 9.70 -18.25
CA PHE A 96 4.57 10.65 -19.22
C PHE A 96 5.21 10.52 -20.60
N ASN A 97 6.55 10.47 -20.68
CA ASN A 97 7.27 10.34 -21.94
C ASN A 97 7.02 9.02 -22.67
N GLN A 98 6.69 7.95 -21.94
CA GLN A 98 6.37 6.64 -22.51
C GLN A 98 4.95 6.62 -23.08
N VAL A 99 4.02 7.26 -22.36
CA VAL A 99 2.58 7.19 -22.65
C VAL A 99 2.14 8.30 -23.62
N ALA A 100 2.85 9.43 -23.69
CA ALA A 100 2.56 10.54 -24.61
C ALA A 100 2.61 10.11 -26.10
N LYS A 101 3.31 9.03 -26.40
CA LYS A 101 3.40 8.46 -27.78
C LYS A 101 2.30 7.43 -28.09
N MET A 102 1.44 7.13 -27.13
CA MET A 102 0.42 6.08 -27.23
C MET A 102 -0.95 6.67 -26.85
N ASN A 103 -2.02 6.24 -27.50
CA ASN A 103 -3.39 6.56 -27.10
C ASN A 103 -3.78 5.74 -25.88
N PHE A 104 -3.17 6.06 -24.71
CA PHE A 104 -3.37 5.33 -23.47
C PHE A 104 -4.08 6.22 -22.44
N PRO A 105 -5.15 5.75 -21.79
CA PRO A 105 -5.86 6.56 -20.79
C PRO A 105 -4.97 6.74 -19.54
N LEU A 106 -4.59 7.97 -19.26
CA LEU A 106 -3.66 8.34 -18.18
C LEU A 106 -4.16 7.94 -16.80
N SER A 107 -5.47 7.88 -16.59
CA SER A 107 -6.08 7.49 -15.31
C SER A 107 -5.80 6.04 -14.89
N ILE A 108 -5.46 5.16 -15.84
CA ILE A 108 -5.09 3.78 -15.53
C ILE A 108 -3.76 3.71 -14.78
N ILE A 109 -2.85 4.67 -15.02
CA ILE A 109 -1.47 4.61 -14.50
C ILE A 109 -1.45 4.60 -12.97
N PRO A 110 -2.00 5.59 -12.23
CA PRO A 110 -2.00 5.54 -10.78
C PRO A 110 -2.80 4.36 -10.23
N THR A 111 -3.89 3.97 -10.92
CA THR A 111 -4.74 2.87 -10.46
C THR A 111 -3.99 1.54 -10.46
N TYR A 112 -3.27 1.17 -11.53
CA TYR A 112 -2.55 -0.11 -11.52
C TYR A 112 -1.34 -0.11 -10.57
N ILE A 113 -0.73 1.06 -10.31
CA ILE A 113 0.34 1.17 -9.33
C ILE A 113 -0.19 0.95 -7.92
N VAL A 114 -1.30 1.61 -7.54
CA VAL A 114 -1.95 1.34 -6.25
C VAL A 114 -2.39 -0.12 -6.15
N THR A 115 -2.91 -0.71 -7.23
CA THR A 115 -3.30 -2.13 -7.27
C THR A 115 -2.09 -3.04 -7.06
N SER A 116 -0.92 -2.71 -7.62
CA SER A 116 0.30 -3.50 -7.38
C SER A 116 0.72 -3.49 -5.91
N ARG A 117 0.65 -2.34 -5.24
CA ARG A 117 0.91 -2.21 -3.80
C ARG A 117 -0.13 -2.92 -2.95
N PHE A 118 -1.38 -2.93 -3.40
CA PHE A 118 -2.46 -3.66 -2.75
C PHE A 118 -2.21 -5.17 -2.70
N TYR A 119 -1.68 -5.77 -3.77
CA TYR A 119 -1.30 -7.19 -3.75
C TYR A 119 -0.19 -7.48 -2.72
N GLY A 120 0.81 -6.61 -2.60
CA GLY A 120 1.84 -6.73 -1.57
C GLY A 120 1.25 -6.64 -0.16
N HIS A 121 0.32 -5.70 0.06
CA HIS A 121 -0.39 -5.55 1.32
C HIS A 121 -1.24 -6.77 1.69
N LEU A 122 -1.95 -7.36 0.73
CA LEU A 122 -2.70 -8.61 0.95
C LEU A 122 -1.77 -9.76 1.38
N GLY A 123 -0.59 -9.87 0.75
CA GLY A 123 0.41 -10.85 1.15
C GLY A 123 0.90 -10.64 2.59
N LEU A 124 1.18 -9.39 2.97
CA LEU A 124 1.57 -9.03 4.33
C LEU A 124 0.45 -9.33 5.36
N LEU A 125 -0.79 -8.98 5.05
CA LEU A 125 -1.96 -9.30 5.89
C LEU A 125 -2.11 -10.80 6.10
N ALA A 126 -1.96 -11.60 5.06
CA ALA A 126 -2.02 -13.06 5.16
C ALA A 126 -0.96 -13.60 6.14
N ILE A 127 0.28 -13.08 6.06
CA ILE A 127 1.36 -13.46 6.97
C ILE A 127 1.04 -13.04 8.41
N ILE A 128 0.50 -11.84 8.63
CA ILE A 128 0.10 -11.37 9.96
C ILE A 128 -0.99 -12.28 10.56
N ILE A 129 -2.00 -12.65 9.78
CA ILE A 129 -3.07 -13.55 10.22
C ILE A 129 -2.50 -14.91 10.61
N ILE A 130 -1.63 -15.47 9.78
CA ILE A 130 -0.95 -16.73 10.05
C ILE A 130 -0.12 -16.65 11.33
N ALA A 131 0.64 -15.57 11.52
CA ALA A 131 1.44 -15.34 12.72
C ALA A 131 0.57 -15.24 13.99
N CYS A 132 -0.60 -14.58 13.91
CA CYS A 132 -1.58 -14.53 14.99
C CYS A 132 -2.08 -15.93 15.37
N MET A 133 -2.42 -16.75 14.37
CA MET A 133 -2.89 -18.13 14.59
C MET A 133 -1.84 -18.99 15.27
N PHE A 134 -0.57 -18.90 14.88
CA PHE A 134 0.54 -19.63 15.52
C PHE A 134 0.77 -19.22 16.98
N ASN A 135 0.41 -17.98 17.35
CA ASN A 135 0.50 -17.50 18.73
C ASN A 135 -0.78 -17.76 19.56
N GLY A 136 -1.69 -18.59 19.06
CA GLY A 136 -2.93 -18.92 19.78
C GLY A 136 -3.98 -17.81 19.78
N ILE A 137 -3.76 -16.73 19.02
CA ILE A 137 -4.73 -15.65 18.87
C ILE A 137 -5.71 -16.07 17.79
N ILE A 138 -6.82 -16.66 18.20
CA ILE A 138 -7.86 -17.11 17.27
C ILE A 138 -8.61 -15.90 16.74
N PRO A 139 -8.70 -15.74 15.41
CA PRO A 139 -9.47 -14.67 14.80
C PRO A 139 -10.95 -14.78 15.22
N SER A 140 -11.44 -13.78 15.92
CA SER A 140 -12.85 -13.67 16.27
C SER A 140 -13.70 -13.30 15.07
N ILE A 141 -15.02 -13.35 15.17
CA ILE A 141 -15.97 -12.93 14.12
C ILE A 141 -15.66 -11.50 13.59
N HIS A 142 -14.97 -10.71 14.38
CA HIS A 142 -14.53 -9.36 14.00
C HIS A 142 -13.58 -9.34 12.79
N ILE A 143 -12.97 -10.48 12.42
CA ILE A 143 -12.14 -10.56 11.19
C ILE A 143 -12.96 -10.23 9.93
N VAL A 144 -14.30 -10.42 9.98
CA VAL A 144 -15.22 -10.03 8.90
C VAL A 144 -15.15 -8.53 8.62
N GLN A 145 -14.85 -7.70 9.62
CA GLN A 145 -14.66 -6.26 9.44
C GLN A 145 -13.49 -5.96 8.51
N LEU A 146 -12.46 -6.80 8.50
CA LEU A 146 -11.32 -6.67 7.60
C LEU A 146 -11.77 -6.73 6.11
N LEU A 147 -12.78 -7.54 5.81
CA LEU A 147 -13.37 -7.65 4.48
C LEU A 147 -13.98 -6.32 4.00
N ILE A 148 -14.39 -5.46 4.91
CA ILE A 148 -14.94 -4.13 4.61
C ILE A 148 -13.82 -3.08 4.59
N TYR A 149 -12.93 -3.09 5.59
CA TYR A 149 -11.88 -2.06 5.71
C TYR A 149 -10.83 -2.14 4.62
N VAL A 150 -10.43 -3.33 4.19
CA VAL A 150 -9.38 -3.50 3.16
C VAL A 150 -9.83 -2.95 1.79
N PRO A 151 -11.03 -3.27 1.25
CA PRO A 151 -11.53 -2.63 0.04
C PRO A 151 -11.72 -1.12 0.18
N PHE A 152 -12.20 -0.65 1.35
CA PHE A 152 -12.36 0.77 1.61
C PHE A 152 -11.03 1.51 1.59
N ALA A 153 -10.00 0.98 2.21
CA ALA A 153 -8.65 1.52 2.17
C ALA A 153 -8.07 1.55 0.73
N TYR A 154 -8.33 0.52 -0.07
CA TYR A 154 -7.97 0.50 -1.48
C TYR A 154 -8.65 1.61 -2.27
N LEU A 155 -9.96 1.79 -2.10
CA LEU A 155 -10.73 2.86 -2.76
C LEU A 155 -10.24 4.24 -2.35
N LEU A 156 -10.02 4.45 -1.06
CA LEU A 156 -9.49 5.71 -0.54
C LEU A 156 -8.10 6.01 -1.12
N THR A 157 -7.18 5.06 -1.04
CA THR A 157 -5.81 5.23 -1.55
C THR A 157 -5.80 5.50 -3.06
N SER A 158 -6.63 4.78 -3.84
CA SER A 158 -6.72 4.96 -5.28
C SER A 158 -7.33 6.32 -5.65
N SER A 159 -8.34 6.78 -4.93
CA SER A 159 -8.95 8.11 -5.14
C SER A 159 -7.97 9.23 -4.84
N VAL A 160 -7.25 9.14 -3.71
CA VAL A 160 -6.22 10.13 -3.35
C VAL A 160 -5.09 10.11 -4.37
N ALA A 161 -4.61 8.93 -4.78
CA ALA A 161 -3.55 8.79 -5.79
C ALA A 161 -3.95 9.39 -7.15
N LEU A 162 -5.20 9.20 -7.58
CA LEU A 162 -5.73 9.82 -8.80
C LEU A 162 -5.75 11.35 -8.69
N LEU A 163 -6.27 11.90 -7.62
CA LEU A 163 -6.31 13.35 -7.39
C LEU A 163 -4.92 13.95 -7.35
N THR A 164 -4.02 13.36 -6.58
CA THR A 164 -2.66 13.89 -6.41
C THR A 164 -1.79 13.70 -7.64
N SER A 165 -2.01 12.65 -8.44
CA SER A 165 -1.30 12.45 -9.70
C SER A 165 -1.70 13.46 -10.78
N THR A 166 -2.97 13.84 -10.85
CA THR A 166 -3.45 14.89 -11.75
C THR A 166 -2.94 16.26 -11.33
N LEU A 167 -2.96 16.58 -10.03
CA LEU A 167 -2.36 17.80 -9.50
C LEU A 167 -0.84 17.84 -9.75
N GLY A 168 -0.16 16.71 -9.65
CA GLY A 168 1.28 16.61 -9.88
C GLY A 168 1.72 16.87 -11.33
N ILE A 169 0.81 16.80 -12.29
CA ILE A 169 1.07 17.22 -13.68
C ILE A 169 0.91 18.74 -13.80
N LEU A 170 -0.11 19.32 -13.15
CA LEU A 170 -0.40 20.75 -13.18
C LEU A 170 0.63 21.56 -12.39
N ILE A 171 1.04 21.07 -11.24
CA ILE A 171 1.93 21.76 -10.31
C ILE A 171 3.10 20.83 -10.01
N ARG A 172 4.26 21.10 -10.59
CA ARG A 172 5.47 20.29 -10.44
C ARG A 172 5.90 20.11 -8.98
N ASP A 173 5.61 21.11 -8.15
CA ASP A 173 5.97 21.13 -6.73
C ASP A 173 5.10 20.20 -5.86
N THR A 174 3.92 19.79 -6.34
CA THR A 174 3.05 18.84 -5.62
C THR A 174 3.75 17.51 -5.35
N GLN A 175 4.67 17.10 -6.22
CA GLN A 175 5.46 15.88 -6.05
C GLN A 175 6.51 15.99 -4.94
N MET A 176 6.97 17.21 -4.65
CA MET A 176 7.91 17.50 -3.55
C MET A 176 7.19 17.70 -2.22
N ILE A 177 5.96 18.23 -2.24
CA ILE A 177 5.17 18.50 -1.03
C ILE A 177 4.70 17.19 -0.37
N MET A 178 4.36 16.17 -1.15
CA MET A 178 3.86 14.91 -0.61
C MET A 178 4.82 14.21 0.36
N PRO A 179 6.12 14.01 0.06
CA PRO A 179 7.05 13.45 1.03
C PRO A 179 7.23 14.36 2.26
N VAL A 180 7.20 15.68 2.08
CA VAL A 180 7.37 16.66 3.17
C VAL A 180 6.19 16.64 4.13
N SER A 181 4.95 16.50 3.65
CA SER A 181 3.78 16.43 4.52
C SER A 181 3.84 15.23 5.47
N TYR A 182 4.36 14.08 5.00
CA TYR A 182 4.55 12.91 5.85
C TYR A 182 5.69 13.06 6.86
N THR A 183 6.78 13.72 6.50
CA THR A 183 7.88 13.99 7.43
C THR A 183 7.51 15.03 8.48
N HIS A 184 6.68 16.02 8.14
CA HIS A 184 6.20 17.05 9.09
C HIS A 184 5.21 16.47 10.10
N LEU A 185 4.26 15.64 9.67
CA LEU A 185 3.35 14.94 10.58
C LEU A 185 4.11 14.06 11.57
N ARG A 186 5.17 13.41 11.13
CA ARG A 186 6.03 12.57 11.98
C ARG A 186 6.84 13.39 13.00
N ALA A 187 7.27 14.60 12.62
CA ALA A 187 8.03 15.48 13.53
C ALA A 187 7.17 16.07 14.66
N HIS A 188 5.85 16.19 14.47
CA HIS A 188 4.91 16.65 15.50
C HIS A 188 4.52 15.54 16.49
N GLU A 189 4.62 14.27 16.13
CA GLU A 189 4.34 13.15 17.06
C GLU A 189 5.51 12.86 18.03
N THR A 190 6.68 13.43 17.80
CA THR A 190 7.91 13.23 18.62
C THR A 190 8.21 14.35 19.61
N ARG A 191 7.25 15.27 19.88
CA ARG A 191 7.37 16.27 20.93
C ARG A 191 6.45 16.01 22.09
#